data_851abf3c298417a1cd3be8bc84861025
#
_entry.id   851abf3c298417a1cd3be8bc84861025
#
_cell.length_a   1.000
_cell.length_b   1.000
_cell.length_c   1.000
_cell.angle_alpha   90.00
_cell.angle_beta   90.00
_cell.angle_gamma   90.00
#
_symmetry.space_group_name_H-M   'P 1'
#
loop_
_entity.id
_entity.type
_entity.pdbx_description
1 polymer ?
#
loop_
_entity_poly.entity_id
_entity_poly.type
_entity_poly.pdbx_seq_one_letter_code
_entity_poly.pdbx_strand_id
1 'polypeptide(L)'
;MKKYTHAWLAMMAMKRIEKAKIPARQSDDAKALITWFKNYRDFVLSGAWYPDSVFKDMTPSHIVKYEPDTSAPEGATASFRVMPPTLQLYQYGLRSDMYGKPFLLNKRHNLCDRCESFTESLIDSFKILTMENEGSPIIPSNNHIAMRFFILSHYIADGHMPLHCDARSFYNDNEVHAFIEDVWDQQVRASYFIDDDNERFFYDPEGYPLKQPEMSELMQYVEEELEKREFVWSWGSGCGNTWDYMSGITQYSYLMSYRLVPADHVPSEISKNLYMESAAFREHFFEYSKVILGDAVESIAKVWLHAWVRYRDWFRGTELAYFKEQQKKADKDLKNANKTITNYPADKQKQAGKVEDARKAVANKQADYDKALAKGSATERKAEALAKAQEKLADAREILAQLEADYKEAESSLENLKALLLAAQIQVKRKEAEIKRYADSNSGI
;
A
#
# COMPACT_ATOMS: atom_id res chain seq x y z
N MET A 1 -21.75 -9.08 10.17
CA MET A 1 -21.39 -10.46 10.62
C MET A 1 -20.90 -10.44 12.08
N LYS A 2 -20.60 -11.60 12.74
CA LYS A 2 -20.12 -11.64 14.14
C LYS A 2 -18.61 -11.83 14.25
N LYS A 3 -18.08 -11.72 15.47
CA LYS A 3 -16.65 -11.67 15.81
C LYS A 3 -15.79 -12.76 15.16
N TYR A 4 -16.17 -14.02 15.35
CA TYR A 4 -15.35 -15.15 14.88
C TYR A 4 -15.46 -15.33 13.37
N THR A 5 -16.61 -15.02 12.79
CA THR A 5 -16.79 -15.02 11.33
C THR A 5 -15.88 -13.99 10.67
N HIS A 6 -15.86 -12.74 11.15
CA HIS A 6 -14.95 -11.72 10.63
C HIS A 6 -13.49 -12.10 10.71
N ALA A 7 -13.07 -12.62 11.87
CA ALA A 7 -11.69 -13.04 12.08
C ALA A 7 -11.30 -14.22 11.20
N TRP A 8 -12.20 -15.20 11.06
CA TRP A 8 -12.00 -16.36 10.20
C TRP A 8 -11.87 -15.94 8.72
N LEU A 9 -12.74 -15.07 8.23
CA LEU A 9 -12.69 -14.53 6.86
C LEU A 9 -11.34 -13.86 6.57
N ALA A 10 -10.83 -13.06 7.52
CA ALA A 10 -9.52 -12.43 7.41
C ALA A 10 -8.38 -13.45 7.34
N MET A 11 -8.42 -14.49 8.19
CA MET A 11 -7.41 -15.55 8.18
C MET A 11 -7.46 -16.36 6.89
N MET A 12 -8.66 -16.69 6.41
CA MET A 12 -8.82 -17.41 5.15
C MET A 12 -8.41 -16.57 3.94
N ALA A 13 -8.57 -15.25 3.99
CA ALA A 13 -8.05 -14.35 2.95
C ALA A 13 -6.51 -14.39 2.86
N MET A 14 -5.81 -14.45 4.00
CA MET A 14 -4.35 -14.66 4.02
C MET A 14 -3.98 -16.00 3.37
N LYS A 15 -4.67 -17.09 3.76
CA LYS A 15 -4.46 -18.43 3.17
C LYS A 15 -4.74 -18.44 1.67
N ARG A 16 -5.77 -17.70 1.25
CA ARG A 16 -6.15 -17.58 -0.15
C ARG A 16 -5.06 -16.88 -0.98
N ILE A 17 -4.48 -15.78 -0.48
CA ILE A 17 -3.35 -15.10 -1.13
C ILE A 17 -2.13 -16.03 -1.23
N GLU A 18 -1.81 -16.78 -0.18
CA GLU A 18 -0.64 -17.67 -0.16
C GLU A 18 -0.75 -18.81 -1.19
N LYS A 19 -1.94 -19.40 -1.34
CA LYS A 19 -2.20 -20.52 -2.24
C LYS A 19 -2.60 -20.11 -3.65
N ALA A 20 -2.83 -18.84 -3.90
CA ALA A 20 -3.29 -18.34 -5.20
C ALA A 20 -2.23 -18.47 -6.30
N LYS A 21 -2.67 -18.86 -7.48
CA LYS A 21 -1.88 -18.75 -8.71
C LYS A 21 -1.88 -17.27 -9.15
N ILE A 22 -0.98 -16.50 -8.55
CA ILE A 22 -0.82 -15.08 -8.86
C ILE A 22 0.22 -14.95 -9.98
N PRO A 23 0.06 -14.02 -10.94
CA PRO A 23 1.06 -13.76 -11.95
C PRO A 23 2.45 -13.52 -11.33
N ALA A 24 3.50 -13.98 -11.98
CA ALA A 24 4.88 -13.97 -11.46
C ALA A 24 5.30 -12.59 -10.89
N ARG A 25 4.81 -11.52 -11.50
CA ARG A 25 5.03 -10.16 -11.04
C ARG A 25 4.58 -9.92 -9.60
N GLN A 26 3.34 -10.31 -9.27
CA GLN A 26 2.74 -10.06 -7.96
C GLN A 26 3.03 -11.19 -6.96
N SER A 27 3.59 -12.30 -7.43
CA SER A 27 3.88 -13.47 -6.58
C SER A 27 4.85 -13.14 -5.45
N ASP A 28 5.91 -12.38 -5.72
CA ASP A 28 6.87 -11.98 -4.69
C ASP A 28 6.25 -10.97 -3.71
N ASP A 29 5.40 -10.06 -4.20
CA ASP A 29 4.67 -9.12 -3.36
C ASP A 29 3.65 -9.85 -2.49
N ALA A 30 2.93 -10.84 -3.03
CA ALA A 30 2.00 -11.66 -2.27
C ALA A 30 2.71 -12.45 -1.16
N LYS A 31 3.84 -13.08 -1.47
CA LYS A 31 4.67 -13.79 -0.47
C LYS A 31 5.15 -12.84 0.63
N ALA A 32 5.61 -11.65 0.26
CA ALA A 32 6.06 -10.64 1.22
C ALA A 32 4.91 -10.19 2.14
N LEU A 33 3.72 -9.96 1.58
CA LEU A 33 2.53 -9.60 2.35
C LEU A 33 2.15 -10.70 3.34
N ILE A 34 2.09 -11.96 2.91
CA ILE A 34 1.74 -13.08 3.79
C ILE A 34 2.79 -13.29 4.89
N THR A 35 4.08 -13.21 4.55
CA THR A 35 5.15 -13.29 5.56
C THR A 35 5.00 -12.18 6.60
N TRP A 36 4.66 -10.97 6.16
CA TRP A 36 4.40 -9.85 7.06
C TRP A 36 3.15 -10.08 7.93
N PHE A 37 2.02 -10.51 7.35
CA PHE A 37 0.79 -10.80 8.10
C PHE A 37 0.96 -11.88 9.17
N LYS A 38 1.73 -12.93 8.90
CA LYS A 38 1.96 -14.02 9.87
C LYS A 38 2.58 -13.53 11.18
N ASN A 39 3.28 -12.39 11.17
CA ASN A 39 3.80 -11.77 12.38
C ASN A 39 2.71 -11.07 13.24
N TYR A 40 1.54 -10.80 12.67
CA TYR A 40 0.46 -10.03 13.31
C TYR A 40 -0.85 -10.81 13.43
N ARG A 41 -0.87 -12.09 13.08
CA ARG A 41 -2.07 -12.94 13.05
C ARG A 41 -2.79 -13.03 14.40
N ASP A 42 -2.06 -12.92 15.51
CA ASP A 42 -2.63 -12.99 16.85
C ASP A 42 -3.57 -11.80 17.17
N PHE A 43 -3.51 -10.74 16.39
CA PHE A 43 -4.37 -9.57 16.53
C PHE A 43 -5.60 -9.58 15.62
N VAL A 44 -5.79 -10.64 14.83
CA VAL A 44 -6.87 -10.69 13.83
C VAL A 44 -8.26 -10.65 14.47
N LEU A 45 -8.44 -11.38 15.58
CA LEU A 45 -9.72 -11.45 16.28
C LEU A 45 -10.14 -10.07 16.80
N SER A 46 -9.23 -9.38 17.48
CA SER A 46 -9.49 -8.03 17.98
C SER A 46 -9.66 -7.03 16.85
N GLY A 47 -8.72 -7.02 15.89
CA GLY A 47 -8.71 -6.04 14.81
C GLY A 47 -9.93 -6.14 13.89
N ALA A 48 -10.32 -7.35 13.51
CA ALA A 48 -11.50 -7.58 12.69
C ALA A 48 -12.82 -7.30 13.41
N TRP A 49 -12.80 -7.20 14.74
CA TRP A 49 -13.98 -6.89 15.55
C TRP A 49 -14.04 -5.46 16.09
N TYR A 50 -12.98 -4.66 15.94
CA TYR A 50 -12.96 -3.26 16.44
C TYR A 50 -14.05 -2.36 15.87
N PRO A 51 -14.51 -2.47 14.62
CA PRO A 51 -15.62 -1.67 14.14
C PRO A 51 -16.87 -1.79 15.02
N ASP A 52 -17.25 -2.99 15.40
CA ASP A 52 -18.42 -3.24 16.24
C ASP A 52 -18.18 -2.99 17.72
N SER A 53 -17.02 -3.39 18.23
CA SER A 53 -16.76 -3.37 19.68
C SER A 53 -16.24 -2.02 20.19
N VAL A 54 -15.39 -1.35 19.40
CA VAL A 54 -14.67 -0.13 19.81
C VAL A 54 -15.24 1.11 19.11
N PHE A 55 -15.34 1.07 17.77
CA PHE A 55 -15.79 2.24 17.02
C PHE A 55 -17.27 2.45 17.14
N LYS A 56 -18.04 1.35 17.17
CA LYS A 56 -19.51 1.37 17.27
C LYS A 56 -20.16 2.27 16.22
N ASP A 57 -19.54 2.31 15.02
CA ASP A 57 -20.00 3.12 13.90
C ASP A 57 -21.00 2.34 13.01
N MET A 58 -21.89 1.59 13.67
CA MET A 58 -22.82 0.60 13.11
C MET A 58 -23.63 1.11 11.93
N THR A 59 -23.86 2.39 11.82
CA THR A 59 -24.59 3.01 10.72
C THR A 59 -24.05 4.42 10.49
N PRO A 60 -23.67 4.81 9.29
CA PRO A 60 -23.87 4.19 7.97
C PRO A 60 -22.70 3.35 7.46
N SER A 61 -21.57 3.28 8.18
CA SER A 61 -20.29 2.76 7.67
C SER A 61 -20.29 1.27 7.36
N HIS A 62 -21.20 0.49 7.94
CA HIS A 62 -21.34 -0.97 7.77
C HIS A 62 -22.31 -1.38 6.67
N ILE A 63 -23.02 -0.43 6.07
CA ILE A 63 -24.14 -0.74 5.18
C ILE A 63 -24.10 0.07 3.90
N VAL A 64 -24.71 -0.50 2.85
CA VAL A 64 -25.13 0.18 1.63
C VAL A 64 -26.51 -0.33 1.29
N LYS A 65 -27.56 0.43 1.60
CA LYS A 65 -28.94 0.00 1.44
C LYS A 65 -29.48 0.34 0.04
N TYR A 66 -29.98 -0.69 -0.65
CA TYR A 66 -30.67 -0.56 -1.93
C TYR A 66 -32.16 -0.88 -1.76
N GLU A 67 -32.98 -0.09 -2.41
CA GLU A 67 -34.42 -0.35 -2.55
C GLU A 67 -34.73 -0.79 -3.98
N PRO A 68 -35.70 -1.69 -4.18
CA PRO A 68 -36.23 -1.95 -5.49
C PRO A 68 -36.88 -0.68 -6.06
N ASP A 69 -36.72 -0.44 -7.35
CA ASP A 69 -37.47 0.64 -8.01
C ASP A 69 -38.93 0.25 -8.09
N THR A 70 -39.77 0.90 -7.33
CA THR A 70 -41.23 0.67 -7.32
C THR A 70 -41.91 1.04 -8.63
N SER A 71 -41.22 1.76 -9.53
CA SER A 71 -41.69 2.04 -10.90
C SER A 71 -41.29 0.96 -11.90
N ALA A 72 -40.49 -0.05 -11.49
CA ALA A 72 -40.11 -1.14 -12.34
C ALA A 72 -41.33 -2.04 -12.62
N PRO A 73 -41.47 -2.54 -13.86
CA PRO A 73 -42.58 -3.46 -14.20
C PRO A 73 -42.62 -4.67 -13.27
N GLU A 74 -43.82 -5.09 -12.92
CA GLU A 74 -44.04 -6.30 -12.15
C GLU A 74 -43.33 -7.48 -12.83
N GLY A 75 -42.37 -8.12 -12.10
CA GLY A 75 -41.51 -9.16 -12.68
C GLY A 75 -40.06 -8.73 -12.95
N ALA A 76 -39.68 -7.47 -12.80
CA ALA A 76 -38.28 -7.06 -12.89
C ALA A 76 -37.41 -7.78 -11.83
N THR A 77 -37.98 -8.08 -10.66
CA THR A 77 -37.38 -8.94 -9.63
C THR A 77 -37.18 -10.39 -10.10
N ALA A 78 -37.91 -10.86 -11.07
CA ALA A 78 -37.77 -12.21 -11.66
C ALA A 78 -36.55 -12.32 -12.59
N SER A 79 -36.04 -11.21 -13.12
CA SER A 79 -34.87 -11.20 -13.99
C SER A 79 -33.56 -11.45 -13.22
N PHE A 80 -33.57 -11.38 -11.89
CA PHE A 80 -32.43 -11.73 -11.02
C PHE A 80 -32.20 -13.25 -10.86
N ARG A 81 -32.90 -14.11 -11.59
CA ARG A 81 -32.71 -15.56 -11.53
C ARG A 81 -31.37 -16.03 -12.08
N VAL A 82 -30.74 -15.25 -12.93
CA VAL A 82 -29.39 -15.53 -13.43
C VAL A 82 -28.47 -14.48 -12.85
N MET A 83 -27.67 -14.87 -11.84
CA MET A 83 -26.68 -14.00 -11.23
C MET A 83 -25.51 -13.81 -12.19
N PRO A 84 -25.27 -12.61 -12.73
CA PRO A 84 -24.09 -12.36 -13.52
C PRO A 84 -22.83 -12.44 -12.66
N PRO A 85 -21.65 -12.71 -13.24
CA PRO A 85 -20.38 -12.61 -12.51
C PRO A 85 -20.22 -11.22 -11.86
N THR A 86 -19.59 -11.15 -10.69
CA THR A 86 -19.42 -9.92 -9.90
C THR A 86 -18.92 -8.73 -10.71
N LEU A 87 -18.00 -8.99 -11.66
CA LEU A 87 -17.45 -7.97 -12.57
C LEU A 87 -18.48 -7.35 -13.52
N GLN A 88 -19.50 -8.13 -13.90
CA GLN A 88 -20.56 -7.61 -14.76
C GLN A 88 -21.54 -6.75 -13.95
N LEU A 89 -21.76 -7.06 -12.67
CA LEU A 89 -22.62 -6.26 -11.80
C LEU A 89 -22.12 -4.84 -11.61
N TYR A 90 -20.81 -4.65 -11.46
CA TYR A 90 -20.22 -3.33 -11.41
C TYR A 90 -20.57 -2.48 -12.65
N GLN A 91 -20.47 -3.08 -13.83
CA GLN A 91 -20.87 -2.42 -15.08
C GLN A 91 -22.37 -2.12 -15.15
N TYR A 92 -23.20 -2.98 -14.58
CA TYR A 92 -24.66 -2.78 -14.52
C TYR A 92 -25.05 -1.73 -13.48
N GLY A 93 -24.38 -1.63 -12.36
CA GLY A 93 -24.63 -0.62 -11.34
C GLY A 93 -24.45 0.82 -11.83
N LEU A 94 -23.55 1.02 -12.80
CA LEU A 94 -23.39 2.30 -13.50
C LEU A 94 -24.42 2.53 -14.60
N ARG A 95 -25.04 1.46 -15.11
CA ARG A 95 -26.08 1.49 -16.15
C ARG A 95 -27.46 1.36 -15.53
N SER A 96 -27.93 2.41 -14.91
CA SER A 96 -29.21 2.48 -14.17
C SER A 96 -30.47 2.24 -15.03
N ASP A 97 -30.32 2.00 -16.32
CA ASP A 97 -31.39 1.85 -17.30
C ASP A 97 -31.82 0.40 -17.58
N MET A 98 -31.06 -0.61 -17.09
CA MET A 98 -31.32 -2.01 -17.41
C MET A 98 -32.09 -2.80 -16.34
N TYR A 99 -32.09 -2.38 -15.09
CA TYR A 99 -32.70 -3.14 -14.00
C TYR A 99 -33.34 -2.21 -12.98
N GLY A 100 -34.50 -1.70 -13.15
CA GLY A 100 -35.13 -0.81 -12.20
C GLY A 100 -34.14 -0.20 -11.18
N LYS A 101 -33.99 1.07 -11.13
CA LYS A 101 -32.93 1.77 -10.40
C LYS A 101 -32.91 1.39 -8.92
N PRO A 102 -31.95 0.60 -8.41
CA PRO A 102 -31.83 0.48 -6.97
C PRO A 102 -31.47 1.84 -6.40
N PHE A 103 -32.32 2.39 -5.53
CA PHE A 103 -32.01 3.63 -4.84
C PHE A 103 -31.03 3.37 -3.71
N LEU A 104 -29.87 4.03 -3.78
CA LEU A 104 -28.94 4.07 -2.68
C LEU A 104 -29.50 5.02 -1.60
N LEU A 105 -29.93 4.48 -0.47
CA LEU A 105 -30.49 5.27 0.62
C LEU A 105 -29.43 6.13 1.33
N ASN A 106 -28.28 5.54 1.61
CA ASN A 106 -27.15 6.22 2.25
C ASN A 106 -26.07 6.64 1.24
N LYS A 107 -26.32 7.73 0.54
CA LYS A 107 -25.47 8.23 -0.55
C LYS A 107 -24.08 8.75 -0.11
N ARG A 108 -23.86 8.95 1.18
CA ARG A 108 -22.59 9.49 1.74
C ARG A 108 -22.19 8.72 2.98
N HIS A 109 -20.89 8.62 3.21
CA HIS A 109 -20.30 7.93 4.35
C HIS A 109 -20.75 6.48 4.51
N ASN A 110 -21.00 5.81 3.38
CA ASN A 110 -21.42 4.42 3.36
C ASN A 110 -20.21 3.47 3.45
N LEU A 111 -20.48 2.17 3.43
CA LEU A 111 -19.48 1.11 3.49
C LEU A 111 -18.42 1.22 2.38
N CYS A 112 -18.82 1.57 1.15
CA CYS A 112 -17.86 1.72 0.04
C CYS A 112 -16.88 2.88 0.30
N ASP A 113 -17.37 4.03 0.80
CA ASP A 113 -16.53 5.16 1.20
C ASP A 113 -15.58 4.77 2.32
N ARG A 114 -16.05 3.95 3.27
CA ARG A 114 -15.24 3.46 4.38
C ARG A 114 -14.10 2.56 3.91
N CYS A 115 -14.40 1.61 3.03
CA CYS A 115 -13.39 0.71 2.46
C CYS A 115 -12.33 1.45 1.67
N GLU A 116 -12.72 2.42 0.84
CA GLU A 116 -11.77 3.25 0.08
C GLU A 116 -10.88 4.06 1.01
N SER A 117 -11.47 4.75 1.99
CA SER A 117 -10.74 5.56 2.96
C SER A 117 -9.69 4.75 3.74
N PHE A 118 -10.04 3.53 4.19
CA PHE A 118 -9.08 2.65 4.85
C PHE A 118 -7.99 2.15 3.91
N THR A 119 -8.32 1.83 2.65
CA THR A 119 -7.34 1.40 1.65
C THR A 119 -6.29 2.49 1.38
N GLU A 120 -6.72 3.73 1.13
CA GLU A 120 -5.81 4.85 0.91
C GLU A 120 -4.98 5.15 2.16
N SER A 121 -5.60 5.14 3.35
CA SER A 121 -4.90 5.35 4.62
C SER A 121 -3.84 4.26 4.92
N LEU A 122 -4.06 3.02 4.50
CA LEU A 122 -3.06 1.95 4.59
C LEU A 122 -1.86 2.23 3.71
N ILE A 123 -2.09 2.60 2.45
CA ILE A 123 -1.04 2.93 1.49
C ILE A 123 -0.20 4.11 2.00
N ASP A 124 -0.86 5.16 2.48
CA ASP A 124 -0.18 6.34 3.02
C ASP A 124 0.60 6.03 4.29
N SER A 125 0.07 5.17 5.17
CA SER A 125 0.78 4.71 6.37
C SER A 125 2.08 3.96 6.02
N PHE A 126 2.06 3.11 5.01
CA PHE A 126 3.28 2.45 4.52
C PHE A 126 4.27 3.43 3.90
N LYS A 127 3.80 4.44 3.15
CA LYS A 127 4.67 5.48 2.58
C LYS A 127 5.37 6.26 3.70
N ILE A 128 4.61 6.68 4.73
CA ILE A 128 5.16 7.39 5.89
C ILE A 128 6.19 6.52 6.60
N LEU A 129 5.86 5.25 6.90
CA LEU A 129 6.78 4.31 7.54
C LEU A 129 8.09 4.13 6.76
N THR A 130 8.04 4.23 5.42
CA THR A 130 9.20 4.05 4.54
C THR A 130 10.07 5.32 4.44
N MET A 131 9.45 6.50 4.49
CA MET A 131 10.14 7.78 4.23
C MET A 131 10.65 8.48 5.47
N GLU A 132 10.05 8.21 6.63
CA GLU A 132 10.44 8.84 7.87
C GLU A 132 11.62 8.12 8.53
N ASN A 133 12.42 8.86 9.26
CA ASN A 133 13.54 8.31 10.01
C ASN A 133 13.07 7.57 11.27
N GLU A 134 13.74 6.51 11.64
CA GLU A 134 13.51 5.81 12.91
C GLU A 134 13.56 6.80 14.09
N GLY A 135 12.55 6.72 14.95
CA GLY A 135 12.43 7.60 16.13
C GLY A 135 11.57 8.85 15.93
N SER A 136 11.03 9.11 14.73
CA SER A 136 10.02 10.14 14.54
C SER A 136 8.73 9.77 15.31
N PRO A 137 8.14 10.67 16.12
CA PRO A 137 6.94 10.38 16.90
C PRO A 137 5.68 10.19 16.04
N ILE A 138 5.74 10.54 14.76
CA ILE A 138 4.60 10.45 13.83
C ILE A 138 4.63 9.20 12.96
N ILE A 139 5.65 8.33 13.08
CA ILE A 139 5.74 7.09 12.29
C ILE A 139 4.66 6.10 12.76
N PRO A 140 3.78 5.62 11.87
CA PRO A 140 2.86 4.54 12.20
C PRO A 140 3.63 3.25 12.47
N SER A 141 3.26 2.49 13.50
CA SER A 141 3.85 1.19 13.75
C SER A 141 3.28 0.13 12.79
N ASN A 142 4.04 -0.95 12.56
CA ASN A 142 3.55 -2.11 11.82
C ASN A 142 2.30 -2.72 12.46
N ASN A 143 2.21 -2.76 13.80
CA ASN A 143 1.01 -3.21 14.52
C ASN A 143 -0.22 -2.38 14.17
N HIS A 144 -0.06 -1.06 14.10
CA HIS A 144 -1.14 -0.14 13.73
C HIS A 144 -1.60 -0.37 12.28
N ILE A 145 -0.67 -0.61 11.38
CA ILE A 145 -0.99 -0.91 9.97
C ILE A 145 -1.70 -2.26 9.85
N ALA A 146 -1.22 -3.29 10.55
CA ALA A 146 -1.86 -4.61 10.58
C ALA A 146 -3.29 -4.54 11.12
N MET A 147 -3.50 -3.81 12.22
CA MET A 147 -4.83 -3.55 12.76
C MET A 147 -5.75 -2.91 11.71
N ARG A 148 -5.27 -1.95 10.93
CA ARG A 148 -6.07 -1.30 9.88
C ARG A 148 -6.45 -2.27 8.75
N PHE A 149 -5.58 -3.20 8.38
CA PHE A 149 -5.94 -4.27 7.44
C PHE A 149 -7.08 -5.14 7.98
N PHE A 150 -7.02 -5.52 9.26
CA PHE A 150 -8.07 -6.34 9.88
C PHE A 150 -9.38 -5.56 10.02
N ILE A 151 -9.32 -4.27 10.37
CA ILE A 151 -10.49 -3.39 10.36
C ILE A 151 -11.09 -3.30 8.94
N LEU A 152 -10.27 -3.14 7.92
CA LEU A 152 -10.74 -3.10 6.53
C LEU A 152 -11.42 -4.41 6.12
N SER A 153 -10.91 -5.57 6.56
CA SER A 153 -11.55 -6.86 6.28
C SER A 153 -12.95 -6.97 6.85
N HIS A 154 -13.22 -6.34 7.99
CA HIS A 154 -14.54 -6.29 8.58
C HIS A 154 -15.55 -5.61 7.64
N TYR A 155 -15.26 -4.39 7.20
CA TYR A 155 -16.15 -3.65 6.30
C TYR A 155 -16.33 -4.35 4.95
N ILE A 156 -15.28 -4.98 4.42
CA ILE A 156 -15.38 -5.77 3.18
C ILE A 156 -16.33 -6.96 3.40
N ALA A 157 -16.19 -7.67 4.53
CA ALA A 157 -17.05 -8.80 4.88
C ALA A 157 -18.52 -8.35 5.04
N ASP A 158 -18.77 -7.20 5.66
CA ASP A 158 -20.10 -6.63 5.78
C ASP A 158 -20.72 -6.25 4.44
N GLY A 159 -19.90 -5.85 3.48
CA GLY A 159 -20.35 -5.68 2.09
C GLY A 159 -20.86 -6.96 1.44
N HIS A 160 -20.43 -8.12 1.92
CA HIS A 160 -20.92 -9.43 1.50
C HIS A 160 -22.10 -9.95 2.33
N MET A 161 -22.47 -9.26 3.43
CA MET A 161 -23.68 -9.61 4.17
C MET A 161 -24.92 -9.09 3.43
N PRO A 162 -25.74 -9.96 2.79
CA PRO A 162 -26.81 -9.52 1.90
C PRO A 162 -27.81 -8.57 2.57
N LEU A 163 -28.10 -8.81 3.85
CA LEU A 163 -29.06 -8.00 4.59
C LEU A 163 -28.50 -6.63 5.00
N HIS A 164 -27.18 -6.41 4.95
CA HIS A 164 -26.57 -5.08 5.04
C HIS A 164 -26.80 -4.23 3.79
N CYS A 165 -27.14 -4.87 2.66
CA CYS A 165 -27.31 -4.19 1.38
C CYS A 165 -28.79 -4.03 0.98
N ASP A 166 -29.72 -4.65 1.70
CA ASP A 166 -31.15 -4.64 1.44
C ASP A 166 -31.89 -3.67 2.35
N ALA A 167 -32.70 -2.78 1.77
CA ALA A 167 -33.47 -1.80 2.51
C ALA A 167 -34.77 -2.37 3.09
N ARG A 168 -35.20 -3.59 2.71
CA ARG A 168 -36.32 -4.24 3.37
C ARG A 168 -36.06 -4.35 4.88
N SER A 169 -37.09 -4.15 5.70
CA SER A 169 -36.93 -4.18 7.17
C SER A 169 -36.76 -5.62 7.67
N PHE A 170 -35.62 -5.90 8.28
CA PHE A 170 -35.28 -7.15 8.94
C PHE A 170 -35.14 -6.99 10.45
N TYR A 171 -35.47 -5.80 10.99
CA TYR A 171 -35.25 -5.40 12.37
C TYR A 171 -36.50 -5.59 13.22
N ASN A 172 -36.73 -6.81 13.67
CA ASN A 172 -37.71 -7.13 14.70
C ASN A 172 -37.08 -8.06 15.73
N ASP A 173 -37.67 -8.21 16.92
CA ASP A 173 -37.17 -9.02 18.04
C ASP A 173 -36.87 -10.50 17.72
N ASN A 174 -37.24 -10.97 16.53
CA ASN A 174 -36.93 -12.30 15.98
C ASN A 174 -36.15 -12.22 14.67
N GLU A 175 -35.13 -11.44 14.63
CA GLU A 175 -34.43 -11.05 13.40
C GLU A 175 -33.75 -12.18 12.65
N VAL A 176 -34.16 -12.39 11.40
CA VAL A 176 -33.46 -13.28 10.44
C VAL A 176 -32.01 -12.81 10.23
N HIS A 177 -31.76 -11.50 10.22
CA HIS A 177 -30.42 -10.92 10.08
C HIS A 177 -29.50 -11.40 11.19
N ALA A 178 -29.82 -11.10 12.45
CA ALA A 178 -29.00 -11.50 13.59
C ALA A 178 -28.86 -13.02 13.68
N PHE A 179 -29.93 -13.75 13.33
CA PHE A 179 -29.91 -15.21 13.31
C PHE A 179 -28.89 -15.77 12.30
N ILE A 180 -28.86 -15.27 11.06
CA ILE A 180 -27.91 -15.71 10.02
C ILE A 180 -26.48 -15.47 10.51
N GLU A 181 -26.20 -14.30 11.06
CA GLU A 181 -24.87 -13.96 11.59
C GLU A 181 -24.47 -14.85 12.76
N ASP A 182 -25.39 -15.11 13.68
CA ASP A 182 -25.15 -15.98 14.83
C ASP A 182 -24.87 -17.44 14.40
N VAL A 183 -25.58 -17.93 13.38
CA VAL A 183 -25.34 -19.29 12.85
C VAL A 183 -23.96 -19.37 12.23
N TRP A 184 -23.56 -18.42 11.39
CA TRP A 184 -22.21 -18.43 10.81
C TRP A 184 -21.13 -18.39 11.88
N ASP A 185 -21.29 -17.56 12.90
CA ASP A 185 -20.33 -17.45 14.00
C ASP A 185 -20.20 -18.74 14.80
N GLN A 186 -21.34 -19.39 15.09
CA GLN A 186 -21.37 -20.69 15.75
C GLN A 186 -20.70 -21.79 14.91
N GLN A 187 -20.90 -21.77 13.59
CA GLN A 187 -20.27 -22.74 12.68
C GLN A 187 -18.74 -22.58 12.67
N VAL A 188 -18.24 -21.34 12.68
CA VAL A 188 -16.80 -21.06 12.82
C VAL A 188 -16.28 -21.59 14.17
N ARG A 189 -16.94 -21.26 15.27
CA ARG A 189 -16.54 -21.74 16.62
C ARG A 189 -16.55 -23.26 16.76
N ALA A 190 -17.52 -23.91 16.14
CA ALA A 190 -17.60 -25.38 16.16
C ALA A 190 -16.51 -26.05 15.30
N SER A 191 -15.96 -25.33 14.32
CA SER A 191 -15.04 -25.90 13.32
C SER A 191 -13.56 -25.63 13.59
N TYR A 192 -13.24 -24.67 14.46
CA TYR A 192 -11.85 -24.28 14.73
C TYR A 192 -11.55 -24.15 16.22
N PHE A 193 -10.30 -24.45 16.59
CA PHE A 193 -9.84 -24.22 17.95
C PHE A 193 -9.60 -22.73 18.19
N ILE A 194 -10.27 -22.17 19.19
CA ILE A 194 -10.19 -20.76 19.58
C ILE A 194 -9.72 -20.67 21.03
N ASP A 195 -8.76 -19.79 21.27
CA ASP A 195 -8.28 -19.38 22.59
C ASP A 195 -9.05 -18.11 22.99
N ASP A 196 -10.17 -18.31 23.68
CA ASP A 196 -11.04 -17.19 24.08
C ASP A 196 -10.36 -16.25 25.09
N ASP A 197 -9.44 -16.77 25.93
CA ASP A 197 -8.74 -15.97 26.94
C ASP A 197 -7.74 -14.99 26.32
N ASN A 198 -7.07 -15.41 25.24
CA ASN A 198 -6.10 -14.58 24.51
C ASN A 198 -6.66 -13.99 23.21
N GLU A 199 -7.95 -14.15 22.96
CA GLU A 199 -8.66 -13.63 21.77
C GLU A 199 -7.95 -13.97 20.45
N ARG A 200 -7.57 -15.25 20.24
CA ARG A 200 -6.88 -15.71 19.02
C ARG A 200 -7.32 -17.12 18.63
N PHE A 201 -7.02 -17.49 17.38
CA PHE A 201 -7.09 -18.89 16.98
C PHE A 201 -5.89 -19.65 17.48
N PHE A 202 -6.05 -20.95 17.72
CA PHE A 202 -4.92 -21.86 17.66
C PHE A 202 -4.56 -22.09 16.19
N TYR A 203 -3.28 -22.30 15.90
CA TYR A 203 -2.77 -22.37 14.54
C TYR A 203 -2.23 -23.75 14.20
N ASP A 204 -2.46 -24.14 12.94
CA ASP A 204 -1.79 -25.29 12.33
C ASP A 204 -0.30 -24.97 12.05
N PRO A 205 0.51 -25.95 11.58
CA PRO A 205 1.92 -25.72 11.26
C PRO A 205 2.14 -24.69 10.15
N GLU A 206 1.16 -24.45 9.28
CA GLU A 206 1.22 -23.43 8.22
C GLU A 206 0.89 -22.02 8.76
N GLY A 207 0.34 -21.94 9.98
CA GLY A 207 0.01 -20.70 10.66
C GLY A 207 -1.42 -20.20 10.43
N TYR A 208 -2.33 -21.09 10.03
CA TYR A 208 -3.76 -20.83 9.85
C TYR A 208 -4.60 -21.44 10.97
N PRO A 209 -5.89 -21.06 11.08
CA PRO A 209 -6.75 -21.58 12.13
C PRO A 209 -6.75 -23.11 12.18
N LEU A 210 -6.43 -23.65 13.34
CA LEU A 210 -6.39 -25.09 13.57
C LEU A 210 -7.80 -25.66 13.57
N LYS A 211 -8.05 -26.63 12.70
CA LYS A 211 -9.35 -27.26 12.52
C LYS A 211 -9.67 -28.22 13.67
N GLN A 212 -10.94 -28.23 14.08
CA GLN A 212 -11.48 -29.28 14.93
C GLN A 212 -11.51 -30.61 14.15
N PRO A 213 -11.42 -31.77 14.84
CA PRO A 213 -11.54 -33.07 14.19
C PRO A 213 -12.86 -33.28 13.44
N GLU A 214 -13.92 -32.70 13.96
CA GLU A 214 -15.26 -32.67 13.34
C GLU A 214 -15.63 -31.23 13.03
N MET A 215 -15.43 -30.83 11.79
CA MET A 215 -15.89 -29.54 11.30
C MET A 215 -17.38 -29.58 10.99
N SER A 216 -18.03 -28.43 11.10
CA SER A 216 -19.39 -28.27 10.62
C SER A 216 -19.48 -28.46 9.11
N GLU A 217 -20.60 -29.00 8.62
CA GLU A 217 -20.83 -29.24 7.20
C GLU A 217 -20.68 -27.94 6.38
N LEU A 218 -21.23 -26.84 6.86
CA LEU A 218 -21.12 -25.55 6.18
C LEU A 218 -19.65 -25.12 5.99
N MET A 219 -18.84 -25.22 7.03
CA MET A 219 -17.44 -24.79 6.98
C MET A 219 -16.60 -25.71 6.09
N GLN A 220 -16.90 -27.01 6.06
CA GLN A 220 -16.28 -27.92 5.11
C GLN A 220 -16.61 -27.52 3.66
N TYR A 221 -17.89 -27.25 3.36
CA TYR A 221 -18.30 -26.79 2.03
C TYR A 221 -17.65 -25.49 1.59
N VAL A 222 -17.53 -24.51 2.50
CA VAL A 222 -16.87 -23.24 2.18
C VAL A 222 -15.39 -23.45 1.85
N GLU A 223 -14.68 -24.27 2.64
CA GLU A 223 -13.28 -24.52 2.35
C GLU A 223 -13.07 -25.31 1.06
N GLU A 224 -13.88 -26.33 0.81
CA GLU A 224 -13.84 -27.09 -0.44
C GLU A 224 -14.13 -26.21 -1.65
N GLU A 225 -15.05 -25.29 -1.52
CA GLU A 225 -15.39 -24.34 -2.57
C GLU A 225 -14.22 -23.40 -2.86
N LEU A 226 -13.59 -22.87 -1.81
CA LEU A 226 -12.40 -22.01 -1.94
C LEU A 226 -11.22 -22.75 -2.58
N GLU A 227 -11.05 -24.03 -2.31
CA GLU A 227 -9.99 -24.85 -2.92
C GLU A 227 -10.21 -25.09 -4.42
N LYS A 228 -11.46 -25.21 -4.84
CA LYS A 228 -11.85 -25.42 -6.25
C LYS A 228 -11.80 -24.15 -7.10
N ARG A 229 -11.99 -22.98 -6.48
CA ARG A 229 -12.03 -21.69 -7.18
C ARG A 229 -10.64 -21.27 -7.66
N GLU A 230 -10.58 -20.77 -8.88
CA GLU A 230 -9.41 -20.03 -9.33
C GLU A 230 -9.43 -18.62 -8.74
N PHE A 231 -8.30 -18.18 -8.16
CA PHE A 231 -8.19 -16.82 -7.66
C PHE A 231 -7.96 -15.84 -8.81
N VAL A 232 -8.95 -15.02 -9.06
CA VAL A 232 -8.86 -13.98 -10.09
C VAL A 232 -8.30 -12.72 -9.46
N TRP A 233 -7.04 -12.43 -9.72
CA TRP A 233 -6.31 -11.26 -9.21
C TRP A 233 -6.90 -9.92 -9.67
N SER A 234 -7.32 -9.83 -10.94
CA SER A 234 -7.78 -8.58 -11.51
C SER A 234 -9.10 -8.09 -10.89
N TRP A 235 -9.24 -6.78 -10.76
CA TRP A 235 -10.51 -6.15 -10.35
C TRP A 235 -11.56 -6.18 -11.48
N GLY A 236 -11.12 -6.45 -12.71
CA GLY A 236 -11.92 -6.38 -13.92
C GLY A 236 -11.83 -5.02 -14.61
N SER A 237 -12.27 -5.00 -15.85
CA SER A 237 -12.30 -3.77 -16.65
C SER A 237 -13.28 -2.76 -16.07
N GLY A 238 -12.85 -1.51 -15.92
CA GLY A 238 -13.69 -0.42 -15.43
C GLY A 238 -13.70 -0.24 -13.92
N CYS A 239 -13.04 -1.10 -13.15
CA CYS A 239 -12.85 -0.92 -11.72
C CYS A 239 -11.47 -0.28 -11.46
N GLY A 240 -11.46 0.95 -10.96
CA GLY A 240 -10.22 1.72 -10.76
C GLY A 240 -9.71 1.76 -9.32
N ASN A 241 -10.57 1.48 -8.35
CA ASN A 241 -10.26 1.64 -6.93
C ASN A 241 -11.13 0.71 -6.06
N THR A 242 -10.91 0.74 -4.76
CA THR A 242 -11.67 -0.08 -3.79
C THR A 242 -13.14 0.31 -3.73
N TRP A 243 -13.45 1.60 -3.88
CA TRP A 243 -14.85 2.07 -3.88
C TRP A 243 -15.65 1.44 -5.02
N ASP A 244 -15.10 1.48 -6.24
CA ASP A 244 -15.71 0.90 -7.43
C ASP A 244 -15.97 -0.60 -7.23
N TYR A 245 -14.96 -1.31 -6.72
CA TYR A 245 -15.04 -2.73 -6.46
C TYR A 245 -16.13 -3.05 -5.42
N MET A 246 -16.12 -2.35 -4.29
CA MET A 246 -17.10 -2.57 -3.21
C MET A 246 -18.52 -2.16 -3.64
N SER A 247 -18.67 -1.16 -4.50
CA SER A 247 -19.95 -0.79 -5.06
C SER A 247 -20.56 -1.95 -5.89
N GLY A 248 -19.74 -2.64 -6.68
CA GLY A 248 -20.18 -3.85 -7.38
C GLY A 248 -20.55 -4.98 -6.42
N ILE A 249 -19.74 -5.21 -5.39
CA ILE A 249 -19.99 -6.23 -4.36
C ILE A 249 -21.31 -5.97 -3.60
N THR A 250 -21.56 -4.75 -3.17
CA THR A 250 -22.78 -4.43 -2.41
C THR A 250 -24.05 -4.55 -3.25
N GLN A 251 -23.98 -4.25 -4.55
CA GLN A 251 -25.07 -4.51 -5.48
C GLN A 251 -25.32 -6.02 -5.66
N TYR A 252 -24.26 -6.81 -5.79
CA TYR A 252 -24.35 -8.27 -5.83
C TYR A 252 -24.97 -8.82 -4.54
N SER A 253 -24.53 -8.34 -3.38
CA SER A 253 -25.07 -8.73 -2.07
C SER A 253 -26.55 -8.37 -1.94
N TYR A 254 -26.97 -7.21 -2.46
CA TYR A 254 -28.38 -6.86 -2.53
C TYR A 254 -29.19 -7.89 -3.34
N LEU A 255 -28.68 -8.36 -4.48
CA LEU A 255 -29.34 -9.41 -5.25
C LEU A 255 -29.37 -10.75 -4.49
N MET A 256 -28.29 -11.07 -3.75
CA MET A 256 -28.23 -12.27 -2.92
C MET A 256 -29.25 -12.26 -1.77
N SER A 257 -29.67 -11.09 -1.28
CA SER A 257 -30.66 -11.01 -0.22
C SER A 257 -32.01 -11.65 -0.63
N TYR A 258 -32.36 -11.53 -1.91
CA TYR A 258 -33.56 -12.16 -2.45
C TYR A 258 -33.46 -13.68 -2.65
N ARG A 259 -32.24 -14.23 -2.56
CA ARG A 259 -32.01 -15.66 -2.51
C ARG A 259 -32.15 -16.21 -1.09
N LEU A 260 -31.72 -15.42 -0.10
CA LEU A 260 -31.88 -15.78 1.32
C LEU A 260 -33.33 -15.57 1.79
N VAL A 261 -33.93 -14.44 1.40
CA VAL A 261 -35.31 -14.09 1.73
C VAL A 261 -36.04 -13.65 0.46
N PRO A 262 -36.83 -14.52 -0.19
CA PRO A 262 -37.52 -14.24 -1.43
C PRO A 262 -38.42 -13.01 -1.38
N ALA A 263 -38.74 -12.43 -2.55
CA ALA A 263 -39.48 -11.16 -2.66
C ALA A 263 -40.95 -11.25 -2.20
N ASP A 264 -41.55 -12.43 -2.26
CA ASP A 264 -42.92 -12.71 -1.84
C ASP A 264 -43.08 -12.85 -0.31
N HIS A 265 -41.97 -12.74 0.42
CA HIS A 265 -41.95 -12.75 1.88
C HIS A 265 -41.70 -11.36 2.44
N VAL A 266 -42.55 -10.92 3.35
CA VAL A 266 -42.32 -9.71 4.11
C VAL A 266 -41.26 -10.01 5.21
N PRO A 267 -40.07 -9.40 5.18
CA PRO A 267 -38.99 -9.77 6.11
C PRO A 267 -39.37 -9.66 7.57
N SER A 268 -40.22 -8.69 7.92
CA SER A 268 -40.74 -8.49 9.28
C SER A 268 -41.69 -9.61 9.76
N GLU A 269 -42.22 -10.43 8.87
CA GLU A 269 -43.09 -11.57 9.18
C GLU A 269 -42.33 -12.88 9.29
N ILE A 270 -41.04 -12.92 8.84
CA ILE A 270 -40.20 -14.09 8.93
C ILE A 270 -39.50 -14.10 10.27
N SER A 271 -40.06 -14.87 11.21
CA SER A 271 -39.35 -15.14 12.46
C SER A 271 -38.19 -16.11 12.25
N LYS A 272 -37.21 -16.04 13.16
CA LYS A 272 -36.11 -17.02 13.26
C LYS A 272 -36.61 -18.47 13.18
N ASN A 273 -37.68 -18.80 13.87
CA ASN A 273 -38.24 -20.15 13.91
C ASN A 273 -38.81 -20.54 12.54
N LEU A 274 -39.60 -19.67 11.92
CA LEU A 274 -40.13 -19.90 10.57
C LEU A 274 -39.03 -20.14 9.54
N TYR A 275 -37.93 -19.37 9.63
CA TYR A 275 -36.78 -19.51 8.73
C TYR A 275 -36.14 -20.88 8.85
N MET A 276 -35.99 -21.41 10.06
CA MET A 276 -35.41 -22.73 10.33
C MET A 276 -36.34 -23.91 10.10
N GLU A 277 -37.64 -23.73 10.27
CA GLU A 277 -38.66 -24.76 10.05
C GLU A 277 -38.92 -24.98 8.56
N SER A 278 -38.79 -23.94 7.73
CA SER A 278 -38.96 -24.05 6.29
C SER A 278 -37.77 -24.78 5.64
N ALA A 279 -38.04 -25.94 5.05
CA ALA A 279 -37.01 -26.69 4.31
C ALA A 279 -36.40 -25.89 3.18
N ALA A 280 -37.21 -25.09 2.48
CA ALA A 280 -36.73 -24.24 1.39
C ALA A 280 -35.77 -23.14 1.87
N PHE A 281 -36.07 -22.47 3.00
CA PHE A 281 -35.17 -21.47 3.55
C PHE A 281 -33.85 -22.07 4.05
N ARG A 282 -33.89 -23.25 4.69
CA ARG A 282 -32.67 -23.95 5.16
C ARG A 282 -31.79 -24.35 3.99
N GLU A 283 -32.34 -24.90 2.94
CA GLU A 283 -31.59 -25.29 1.75
C GLU A 283 -30.94 -24.07 1.11
N HIS A 284 -31.66 -22.99 0.91
CA HIS A 284 -31.14 -21.72 0.39
C HIS A 284 -30.08 -21.13 1.31
N PHE A 285 -30.27 -21.18 2.63
CA PHE A 285 -29.27 -20.70 3.59
C PHE A 285 -27.94 -21.41 3.43
N PHE A 286 -27.92 -22.73 3.41
CA PHE A 286 -26.70 -23.51 3.26
C PHE A 286 -26.06 -23.32 1.87
N GLU A 287 -26.84 -23.35 0.83
CA GLU A 287 -26.35 -23.17 -0.54
C GLU A 287 -25.70 -21.81 -0.74
N TYR A 288 -26.36 -20.74 -0.31
CA TYR A 288 -25.84 -19.39 -0.53
C TYR A 288 -24.82 -18.93 0.51
N SER A 289 -24.84 -19.47 1.73
CA SER A 289 -23.80 -19.16 2.75
C SER A 289 -22.42 -19.52 2.26
N LYS A 290 -22.23 -20.65 1.59
CA LYS A 290 -20.91 -21.04 1.04
C LYS A 290 -20.40 -20.05 -0.02
N VAL A 291 -21.32 -19.55 -0.86
CA VAL A 291 -20.99 -18.55 -1.88
C VAL A 291 -20.63 -17.22 -1.22
N ILE A 292 -21.46 -16.73 -0.30
CA ILE A 292 -21.28 -15.45 0.40
C ILE A 292 -19.96 -15.42 1.18
N LEU A 293 -19.70 -16.46 1.97
CA LEU A 293 -18.47 -16.54 2.77
C LEU A 293 -17.22 -16.71 1.88
N GLY A 294 -17.32 -17.53 0.83
CA GLY A 294 -16.26 -17.70 -0.14
C GLY A 294 -15.94 -16.41 -0.88
N ASP A 295 -16.95 -15.68 -1.34
CA ASP A 295 -16.80 -14.40 -2.04
C ASP A 295 -16.23 -13.32 -1.10
N ALA A 296 -16.59 -13.33 0.18
CA ALA A 296 -16.02 -12.43 1.18
C ALA A 296 -14.50 -12.67 1.35
N VAL A 297 -14.08 -13.92 1.45
CA VAL A 297 -12.64 -14.29 1.50
C VAL A 297 -11.91 -13.79 0.26
N GLU A 298 -12.45 -14.02 -0.94
CA GLU A 298 -11.85 -13.56 -2.21
C GLU A 298 -11.72 -12.04 -2.25
N SER A 299 -12.75 -11.32 -1.82
CA SER A 299 -12.76 -9.85 -1.86
C SER A 299 -11.76 -9.24 -0.87
N ILE A 300 -11.69 -9.77 0.33
CA ILE A 300 -10.68 -9.34 1.32
C ILE A 300 -9.27 -9.57 0.75
N ALA A 301 -9.02 -10.77 0.22
CA ALA A 301 -7.73 -11.12 -0.38
C ALA A 301 -7.35 -10.17 -1.52
N LYS A 302 -8.29 -9.87 -2.42
CA LYS A 302 -8.08 -8.93 -3.54
C LYS A 302 -7.75 -7.51 -3.06
N VAL A 303 -8.58 -6.95 -2.19
CA VAL A 303 -8.38 -5.57 -1.71
C VAL A 303 -7.05 -5.43 -0.97
N TRP A 304 -6.73 -6.37 -0.10
CA TRP A 304 -5.47 -6.37 0.63
C TRP A 304 -4.25 -6.45 -0.29
N LEU A 305 -4.30 -7.36 -1.25
CA LEU A 305 -3.19 -7.53 -2.20
C LEU A 305 -3.05 -6.30 -3.12
N HIS A 306 -4.16 -5.69 -3.55
CA HIS A 306 -4.12 -4.45 -4.33
C HIS A 306 -3.54 -3.28 -3.55
N ALA A 307 -3.95 -3.06 -2.30
CA ALA A 307 -3.37 -2.03 -1.45
C ALA A 307 -1.86 -2.21 -1.28
N TRP A 308 -1.42 -3.45 -1.03
CA TRP A 308 -0.01 -3.78 -0.90
C TRP A 308 0.77 -3.57 -2.19
N VAL A 309 0.27 -4.03 -3.33
CA VAL A 309 0.94 -3.87 -4.64
C VAL A 309 1.04 -2.40 -5.03
N ARG A 310 0.00 -1.58 -4.80
CA ARG A 310 0.05 -0.12 -5.03
C ARG A 310 1.16 0.55 -4.20
N TYR A 311 1.31 0.18 -2.94
CA TYR A 311 2.41 0.63 -2.10
C TYR A 311 3.76 0.18 -2.67
N ARG A 312 3.91 -1.09 -3.04
CA ARG A 312 5.16 -1.65 -3.59
C ARG A 312 5.56 -1.01 -4.92
N ASP A 313 4.62 -0.71 -5.78
CA ASP A 313 4.87 -0.01 -7.05
C ASP A 313 5.37 1.42 -6.80
N TRP A 314 4.76 2.13 -5.85
CA TRP A 314 5.24 3.43 -5.42
C TRP A 314 6.66 3.35 -4.82
N PHE A 315 6.92 2.38 -3.97
CA PHE A 315 8.24 2.17 -3.33
C PHE A 315 9.31 1.92 -4.39
N ARG A 316 9.08 1.05 -5.37
CA ARG A 316 10.01 0.79 -6.48
C ARG A 316 10.30 2.04 -7.30
N GLY A 317 9.29 2.85 -7.60
CA GLY A 317 9.44 4.12 -8.29
C GLY A 317 10.29 5.12 -7.50
N THR A 318 10.10 5.19 -6.20
CA THR A 318 10.89 6.03 -5.28
C THR A 318 12.34 5.57 -5.20
N GLU A 319 12.60 4.27 -5.08
CA GLU A 319 13.97 3.72 -5.12
C GLU A 319 14.67 4.03 -6.45
N LEU A 320 13.98 3.89 -7.58
CA LEU A 320 14.55 4.21 -8.88
C LEU A 320 14.93 5.69 -8.98
N ALA A 321 14.08 6.60 -8.53
CA ALA A 321 14.35 8.03 -8.51
C ALA A 321 15.56 8.36 -7.63
N TYR A 322 15.66 7.74 -6.45
CA TYR A 322 16.82 7.87 -5.56
C TYR A 322 18.12 7.42 -6.24
N PHE A 323 18.15 6.23 -6.85
CA PHE A 323 19.37 5.76 -7.53
C PHE A 323 19.74 6.60 -8.74
N LYS A 324 18.77 7.14 -9.49
CA LYS A 324 19.03 8.10 -10.58
C LYS A 324 19.67 9.40 -10.08
N GLU A 325 19.24 9.91 -8.93
CA GLU A 325 19.82 11.10 -8.34
C GLU A 325 21.26 10.83 -7.82
N GLN A 326 21.50 9.67 -7.19
CA GLN A 326 22.85 9.24 -6.81
C GLN A 326 23.78 9.11 -8.01
N GLN A 327 23.30 8.52 -9.10
CA GLN A 327 24.05 8.42 -10.36
C GLN A 327 24.41 9.80 -10.91
N LYS A 328 23.47 10.73 -10.94
CA LYS A 328 23.66 12.10 -11.42
C LYS A 328 24.69 12.87 -10.57
N LYS A 329 24.61 12.69 -9.25
CA LYS A 329 25.57 13.29 -8.31
C LYS A 329 26.98 12.73 -8.54
N ALA A 330 27.12 11.41 -8.57
CA ALA A 330 28.42 10.77 -8.81
C ALA A 330 29.04 11.15 -10.17
N ASP A 331 28.23 11.23 -11.24
CA ASP A 331 28.68 11.70 -12.55
C ASP A 331 29.16 13.14 -12.53
N LYS A 332 28.45 14.04 -11.83
CA LYS A 332 28.85 15.45 -11.65
C LYS A 332 30.16 15.54 -10.87
N ASP A 333 30.32 14.82 -9.78
CA ASP A 333 31.51 14.87 -8.94
C ASP A 333 32.72 14.32 -9.70
N LEU A 334 32.56 13.21 -10.45
CA LEU A 334 33.60 12.67 -11.32
C LEU A 334 34.01 13.65 -12.43
N LYS A 335 33.04 14.33 -13.06
CA LYS A 335 33.33 15.37 -14.07
C LYS A 335 34.10 16.54 -13.48
N ASN A 336 33.75 16.97 -12.26
CA ASN A 336 34.46 18.05 -11.58
C ASN A 336 35.90 17.62 -11.26
N ALA A 337 36.12 16.43 -10.68
CA ALA A 337 37.45 15.91 -10.40
C ALA A 337 38.30 15.82 -11.66
N ASN A 338 37.78 15.24 -12.75
CA ASN A 338 38.48 15.17 -14.03
C ASN A 338 38.82 16.56 -14.60
N LYS A 339 37.91 17.55 -14.47
CA LYS A 339 38.18 18.92 -14.89
C LYS A 339 39.31 19.56 -14.08
N THR A 340 39.30 19.37 -12.78
CA THR A 340 40.39 19.86 -11.90
C THR A 340 41.75 19.25 -12.30
N ILE A 341 41.81 17.93 -12.51
CA ILE A 341 43.01 17.21 -12.92
C ILE A 341 43.49 17.70 -14.28
N THR A 342 42.60 17.83 -15.25
CA THR A 342 42.94 18.23 -16.63
C THR A 342 43.45 19.67 -16.71
N ASN A 343 42.85 20.58 -15.94
CA ASN A 343 43.24 22.00 -15.98
C ASN A 343 44.48 22.33 -15.12
N TYR A 344 44.78 21.50 -14.11
CA TYR A 344 45.84 21.74 -13.14
C TYR A 344 47.17 22.12 -13.76
N PRO A 345 47.75 21.43 -14.77
CA PRO A 345 49.03 21.81 -15.35
C PRO A 345 49.07 23.26 -15.87
N ALA A 346 48.04 23.68 -16.57
CA ALA A 346 47.92 25.01 -17.14
C ALA A 346 47.72 26.07 -16.05
N ASP A 347 46.84 25.79 -15.08
CA ASP A 347 46.55 26.71 -13.96
C ASP A 347 47.73 26.83 -13.04
N LYS A 348 48.46 25.74 -12.77
CA LYS A 348 49.72 25.74 -12.02
C LYS A 348 50.77 26.58 -12.71
N GLN A 349 51.00 26.41 -14.00
CA GLN A 349 51.97 27.17 -14.78
C GLN A 349 51.65 28.68 -14.75
N LYS A 350 50.40 29.03 -14.98
CA LYS A 350 49.91 30.42 -14.94
C LYS A 350 50.10 31.03 -13.56
N GLN A 351 49.78 30.29 -12.50
CA GLN A 351 49.91 30.79 -11.12
C GLN A 351 51.36 30.87 -10.67
N ALA A 352 52.21 29.92 -11.06
CA ALA A 352 53.64 29.96 -10.84
C ALA A 352 54.30 31.21 -11.51
N GLY A 353 53.83 31.56 -12.72
CA GLY A 353 54.20 32.79 -13.38
C GLY A 353 53.87 34.05 -12.53
N LYS A 354 52.66 34.11 -11.98
CA LYS A 354 52.27 35.22 -11.07
C LYS A 354 53.11 35.28 -9.80
N VAL A 355 53.44 34.15 -9.21
CA VAL A 355 54.32 34.07 -8.04
C VAL A 355 55.71 34.64 -8.38
N GLU A 356 56.25 34.29 -9.57
CA GLU A 356 57.57 34.78 -9.98
C GLU A 356 57.54 36.30 -10.28
N ASP A 357 56.48 36.79 -10.94
CA ASP A 357 56.32 38.24 -11.16
C ASP A 357 56.17 39.05 -9.86
N ALA A 358 55.36 38.50 -8.91
CA ALA A 358 55.24 39.11 -7.58
C ALA A 358 56.56 39.10 -6.81
N ARG A 359 57.37 38.00 -6.92
CA ARG A 359 58.68 37.90 -6.34
C ARG A 359 59.66 38.93 -6.88
N LYS A 360 59.67 39.14 -8.20
CA LYS A 360 60.46 40.21 -8.87
C LYS A 360 60.02 41.59 -8.38
N ALA A 361 58.72 41.80 -8.25
CA ALA A 361 58.20 43.05 -7.74
C ALA A 361 58.65 43.35 -6.30
N VAL A 362 58.63 42.33 -5.42
CA VAL A 362 59.15 42.46 -4.05
C VAL A 362 60.65 42.79 -4.06
N ALA A 363 61.47 42.06 -4.86
CA ALA A 363 62.89 42.32 -4.98
C ALA A 363 63.19 43.74 -5.45
N ASN A 364 62.50 44.25 -6.45
CA ASN A 364 62.64 45.62 -6.95
C ASN A 364 62.24 46.63 -5.89
N LYS A 365 61.14 46.47 -5.17
CA LYS A 365 60.71 47.38 -4.11
C LYS A 365 61.62 47.34 -2.89
N GLN A 366 62.15 46.17 -2.55
CA GLN A 366 63.19 46.04 -1.49
C GLN A 366 64.47 46.84 -1.85
N ALA A 367 64.97 46.67 -3.09
CA ALA A 367 66.17 47.40 -3.54
C ALA A 367 65.94 48.92 -3.58
N ASP A 368 64.73 49.37 -3.95
CA ASP A 368 64.35 50.81 -3.94
C ASP A 368 64.31 51.36 -2.45
N TYR A 369 63.80 50.55 -1.54
CA TYR A 369 63.73 50.89 -0.11
C TYR A 369 65.12 50.93 0.52
N ASP A 370 65.94 49.95 0.23
CA ASP A 370 67.34 49.88 0.78
C ASP A 370 68.24 51.02 0.30
N LYS A 371 68.09 51.38 -1.01
CA LYS A 371 68.73 52.55 -1.60
C LYS A 371 68.32 53.87 -0.94
N ALA A 372 67.05 53.99 -0.60
CA ALA A 372 66.53 55.20 0.07
C ALA A 372 66.96 55.24 1.53
N LEU A 373 66.98 54.07 2.19
CA LEU A 373 67.51 53.98 3.58
C LEU A 373 68.96 54.41 3.69
N ALA A 374 69.80 53.93 2.75
CA ALA A 374 71.24 54.28 2.68
C ALA A 374 71.46 55.79 2.42
N LYS A 375 70.52 56.49 1.82
CA LYS A 375 70.52 57.92 1.58
C LYS A 375 69.83 58.76 2.66
N GLY A 376 69.37 58.15 3.74
CA GLY A 376 68.60 58.81 4.80
C GLY A 376 67.21 59.36 4.30
N SER A 377 66.70 58.87 3.15
CA SER A 377 65.48 59.34 2.52
C SER A 377 64.42 58.27 2.48
N ALA A 378 64.50 57.22 3.33
CA ALA A 378 63.48 56.20 3.44
C ALA A 378 62.20 56.85 3.95
N THR A 379 61.12 56.72 3.13
CA THR A 379 59.82 57.27 3.48
C THR A 379 58.81 56.16 3.76
N GLU A 380 57.80 56.48 4.58
CA GLU A 380 56.68 55.59 4.90
C GLU A 380 56.03 55.05 3.62
N ARG A 381 55.91 55.87 2.59
CA ARG A 381 55.33 55.46 1.26
C ARG A 381 56.13 54.33 0.59
N LYS A 382 57.46 54.27 0.75
CA LYS A 382 58.26 53.17 0.17
C LYS A 382 58.16 51.88 1.01
N ALA A 383 58.08 52.01 2.33
CA ALA A 383 57.80 50.89 3.21
C ALA A 383 56.39 50.28 2.90
N GLU A 384 55.37 51.12 2.70
CA GLU A 384 54.06 50.73 2.34
C GLU A 384 53.99 50.00 0.96
N ALA A 385 54.74 50.52 -0.02
CA ALA A 385 54.83 49.88 -1.33
C ALA A 385 55.51 48.52 -1.32
N LEU A 386 56.50 48.31 -0.43
CA LEU A 386 57.14 47.04 -0.22
C LEU A 386 56.16 46.03 0.50
N ALA A 387 55.47 46.51 1.53
CA ALA A 387 54.49 45.70 2.25
C ALA A 387 53.37 45.20 1.31
N LYS A 388 52.82 46.07 0.45
CA LYS A 388 51.84 45.69 -0.56
C LYS A 388 52.37 44.69 -1.60
N ALA A 389 53.65 44.74 -1.95
CA ALA A 389 54.25 43.77 -2.85
C ALA A 389 54.45 42.40 -2.16
N GLN A 390 54.80 42.41 -0.88
CA GLN A 390 54.91 41.19 -0.06
C GLN A 390 53.56 40.52 0.14
N GLU A 391 52.50 41.29 0.39
CA GLU A 391 51.11 40.80 0.48
C GLU A 391 50.70 40.12 -0.82
N LYS A 392 50.89 40.76 -1.98
CA LYS A 392 50.58 40.11 -3.28
C LYS A 392 51.36 38.83 -3.55
N LEU A 393 52.59 38.75 -3.08
CA LEU A 393 53.39 37.52 -3.16
C LEU A 393 52.81 36.42 -2.26
N ALA A 394 52.36 36.77 -1.05
CA ALA A 394 51.71 35.84 -0.14
C ALA A 394 50.43 35.30 -0.73
N ASP A 395 49.52 36.16 -1.24
CA ASP A 395 48.29 35.78 -1.90
C ASP A 395 48.52 34.85 -3.10
N ALA A 396 49.53 35.20 -3.94
CA ALA A 396 49.84 34.36 -5.11
C ALA A 396 50.36 32.97 -4.73
N ARG A 397 51.11 32.85 -3.63
CA ARG A 397 51.59 31.58 -3.07
C ARG A 397 50.44 30.76 -2.46
N GLU A 398 49.55 31.41 -1.74
CA GLU A 398 48.36 30.76 -1.17
C GLU A 398 47.47 30.14 -2.25
N ILE A 399 47.18 30.89 -3.32
CA ILE A 399 46.42 30.35 -4.45
C ILE A 399 47.12 29.17 -5.11
N LEU A 400 48.46 29.20 -5.23
CA LEU A 400 49.22 28.07 -5.79
C LEU A 400 49.13 26.83 -4.88
N ALA A 401 49.24 27.02 -3.58
CA ALA A 401 49.11 25.94 -2.59
C ALA A 401 47.71 25.33 -2.60
N GLN A 402 46.66 26.17 -2.75
CA GLN A 402 45.27 25.69 -2.86
C GLN A 402 45.07 24.87 -4.14
N LEU A 403 45.57 25.31 -5.30
CA LEU A 403 45.54 24.56 -6.53
C LEU A 403 46.21 23.17 -6.41
N GLU A 404 47.33 23.10 -5.70
CA GLU A 404 48.02 21.83 -5.44
C GLU A 404 47.23 20.90 -4.50
N ALA A 405 46.55 21.46 -3.50
CA ALA A 405 45.67 20.71 -2.60
C ALA A 405 44.45 20.15 -3.34
N ASP A 406 43.77 21.01 -4.11
CA ASP A 406 42.59 20.61 -4.89
C ASP A 406 42.93 19.51 -5.91
N TYR A 407 44.10 19.59 -6.56
CA TYR A 407 44.57 18.54 -7.47
C TYR A 407 44.78 17.20 -6.75
N LYS A 408 45.50 17.20 -5.61
CA LYS A 408 45.75 15.99 -4.84
C LYS A 408 44.44 15.34 -4.34
N GLU A 409 43.52 16.16 -3.89
CA GLU A 409 42.20 15.68 -3.48
C GLU A 409 41.46 15.06 -4.65
N ALA A 410 41.39 15.75 -5.80
CA ALA A 410 40.74 15.22 -7.00
C ALA A 410 41.40 13.92 -7.50
N GLU A 411 42.74 13.83 -7.48
CA GLU A 411 43.49 12.64 -7.89
C GLU A 411 43.22 11.46 -6.94
N SER A 412 43.27 11.68 -5.63
CA SER A 412 43.04 10.65 -4.63
C SER A 412 41.60 10.13 -4.58
N SER A 413 40.63 10.97 -4.91
CA SER A 413 39.21 10.61 -4.93
C SER A 413 38.76 9.95 -6.23
N LEU A 414 39.55 10.05 -7.30
CA LEU A 414 39.12 9.66 -8.67
C LEU A 414 38.62 8.22 -8.77
N GLU A 415 39.34 7.25 -8.24
CA GLU A 415 38.98 5.83 -8.30
C GLU A 415 37.73 5.54 -7.46
N ASN A 416 37.60 6.18 -6.31
CA ASN A 416 36.38 6.06 -5.49
C ASN A 416 35.15 6.64 -6.20
N LEU A 417 35.28 7.80 -6.85
CA LEU A 417 34.19 8.41 -7.63
C LEU A 417 33.77 7.55 -8.82
N LYS A 418 34.73 6.92 -9.51
CA LYS A 418 34.44 5.95 -10.58
C LYS A 418 33.66 4.75 -10.05
N ALA A 419 34.08 4.20 -8.90
CA ALA A 419 33.41 3.06 -8.27
C ALA A 419 31.98 3.41 -7.84
N LEU A 420 31.78 4.59 -7.24
CA LEU A 420 30.45 5.08 -6.85
C LEU A 420 29.52 5.28 -8.05
N LEU A 421 30.03 5.85 -9.15
CA LEU A 421 29.24 6.00 -10.38
C LEU A 421 28.84 4.65 -10.95
N LEU A 422 29.78 3.69 -11.03
CA LEU A 422 29.49 2.34 -11.51
C LEU A 422 28.46 1.63 -10.65
N ALA A 423 28.59 1.71 -9.32
CA ALA A 423 27.63 1.13 -8.38
C ALA A 423 26.22 1.73 -8.58
N ALA A 424 26.12 3.05 -8.68
CA ALA A 424 24.85 3.73 -8.93
C ALA A 424 24.23 3.32 -10.30
N GLN A 425 25.03 3.21 -11.35
CA GLN A 425 24.57 2.73 -12.67
C GLN A 425 24.03 1.30 -12.62
N ILE A 426 24.68 0.41 -11.89
CA ILE A 426 24.22 -0.98 -11.70
C ILE A 426 22.86 -0.98 -10.98
N GLN A 427 22.70 -0.20 -9.93
CA GLN A 427 21.43 -0.12 -9.19
C GLN A 427 20.28 0.44 -10.05
N VAL A 428 20.53 1.50 -10.82
CA VAL A 428 19.55 2.04 -11.78
C VAL A 428 19.10 0.99 -12.77
N LYS A 429 20.05 0.32 -13.43
CA LYS A 429 19.74 -0.75 -14.42
C LYS A 429 18.96 -1.91 -13.78
N ARG A 430 19.33 -2.32 -12.56
CA ARG A 430 18.64 -3.38 -11.82
C ARG A 430 17.19 -2.99 -11.55
N LYS A 431 16.95 -1.76 -11.06
CA LYS A 431 15.60 -1.27 -10.76
C LYS A 431 14.75 -1.05 -12.01
N GLU A 432 15.33 -0.54 -13.09
CA GLU A 432 14.64 -0.42 -14.39
C GLU A 432 14.23 -1.79 -14.94
N ALA A 433 15.11 -2.79 -14.86
CA ALA A 433 14.80 -4.16 -15.25
C ALA A 433 13.73 -4.81 -14.37
N GLU A 434 13.73 -4.53 -13.07
CA GLU A 434 12.70 -4.98 -12.13
C GLU A 434 11.33 -4.37 -12.51
N ILE A 435 11.25 -3.04 -12.67
CA ILE A 435 10.02 -2.34 -13.06
C ILE A 435 9.51 -2.81 -14.42
N LYS A 436 10.41 -3.01 -15.40
CA LYS A 436 10.04 -3.53 -16.72
C LYS A 436 9.44 -4.93 -16.65
N ARG A 437 10.05 -5.86 -15.90
CA ARG A 437 9.46 -7.20 -15.67
C ARG A 437 8.06 -7.12 -15.09
N TYR A 438 7.84 -6.17 -14.16
CA TYR A 438 6.52 -5.91 -13.59
C TYR A 438 5.54 -5.33 -14.62
N ALA A 439 5.98 -4.50 -15.56
CA ALA A 439 5.12 -3.93 -16.59
C ALA A 439 4.75 -4.96 -17.69
N ASP A 440 5.73 -5.75 -18.18
CA ASP A 440 5.54 -6.70 -19.27
C ASP A 440 4.59 -7.85 -18.90
N SER A 441 4.51 -8.22 -17.60
CA SER A 441 3.55 -9.22 -17.11
C SER A 441 2.10 -8.74 -17.06
N ASN A 442 1.83 -7.44 -17.27
CA ASN A 442 0.48 -6.87 -17.34
C ASN A 442 -0.05 -6.73 -18.79
N SER A 443 0.80 -6.86 -19.81
CA SER A 443 0.41 -6.68 -21.21
C SER A 443 -0.10 -7.97 -21.88
N GLY A 444 -0.25 -9.03 -21.12
CA GLY A 444 -0.71 -10.35 -21.59
C GLY A 444 -2.06 -10.77 -20.99
N ILE A 445 -2.90 -9.82 -20.56
CA ILE A 445 -4.28 -10.09 -20.14
C ILE A 445 -5.24 -9.27 -20.98
#